data_a24db8b0a10a82c003120aeaa1784c45
#
_entry.id   a24db8b0a10a82c003120aeaa1784c45
#
_cell.length_a   1.000
_cell.length_b   1.000
_cell.length_c   1.000
_cell.angle_alpha   90.00
_cell.angle_beta   90.00
_cell.angle_gamma   90.00
#
_symmetry.space_group_name_H-M   'P 1'
#
loop_
_entity.id
_entity.type
_entity.pdbx_description
1 polymer ?
#
loop_
_entity_poly.entity_id
_entity_poly.type
_entity_poly.pdbx_seq_one_letter_code
_entity_poly.pdbx_strand_id
1 'polypeptide(L)'
;MKHIKFILFIAGCFLIIHGHGQSVEKTIPPVRLTLKDTSPPVITLSYKNNGALDKNGKVGVVISVKDQSGIISVSIDNEYQSITPGKDSISYFKSFFPDHEVQVTAKDKFSNVKDRSLIIRGQASPVLAKGNNFVVPVHKNYLLLMAEQDYADPTITSLSEPMKDANLLKEILLEKYTFDESEVSVLKNPTFEAIEIEFERLSRIITPNDNLLIFYAGHGYFDDKTNIGYWLPSDAQSKNRARWFRNSALVENIGAINSKHTLLVADACFSGGIFKTRAPFNNGSVDIANMMKRPSRKAITSGSLTTVPDKSQFMKYLLKALNSNENKYLPSEDLFDEVRISMKNNADTRPLYGEIKDVGDEGGNFVFIRK
;
A
#
# COMPACT_ATOMS: atom_id res chain seq x y z
N MET A 1 37.66 -18.70 -3.66
CA MET A 1 37.86 -19.06 -5.08
C MET A 1 38.83 -18.07 -5.68
N LYS A 2 39.88 -18.56 -6.29
CA LYS A 2 41.05 -17.79 -6.73
C LYS A 2 40.67 -16.88 -7.92
N HIS A 3 40.92 -15.58 -7.77
CA HIS A 3 40.79 -14.63 -8.88
C HIS A 3 42.00 -14.80 -9.83
N ILE A 4 41.69 -15.24 -11.06
CA ILE A 4 42.68 -15.31 -12.14
C ILE A 4 42.85 -13.89 -12.70
N LYS A 5 44.05 -13.32 -12.47
CA LYS A 5 44.47 -12.09 -13.16
C LYS A 5 44.93 -12.46 -14.57
N PHE A 6 44.13 -12.13 -15.57
CA PHE A 6 44.55 -12.17 -16.96
C PHE A 6 45.44 -10.93 -17.27
N ILE A 7 46.71 -11.17 -17.49
CA ILE A 7 47.61 -10.16 -18.04
C ILE A 7 47.66 -10.38 -19.55
N LEU A 8 47.05 -9.48 -20.31
CA LEU A 8 47.11 -9.50 -21.77
C LEU A 8 48.39 -8.73 -22.21
N PHE A 9 49.38 -9.44 -22.68
CA PHE A 9 50.55 -8.83 -23.34
C PHE A 9 50.18 -8.53 -24.80
N ILE A 10 50.07 -7.26 -25.18
CA ILE A 10 49.99 -6.86 -26.58
C ILE A 10 51.41 -6.61 -27.06
N ALA A 11 51.89 -7.51 -27.95
CA ALA A 11 53.17 -7.37 -28.63
C ALA A 11 53.20 -6.08 -29.47
N GLY A 12 54.25 -5.29 -29.30
CA GLY A 12 54.41 -4.04 -30.01
C GLY A 12 54.58 -4.24 -31.52
N CYS A 13 53.86 -3.46 -32.31
CA CYS A 13 54.06 -3.35 -33.74
C CYS A 13 55.33 -2.54 -34.02
N PHE A 14 56.32 -3.16 -34.67
CA PHE A 14 57.52 -2.47 -35.19
C PHE A 14 57.17 -1.82 -36.53
N LEU A 15 57.26 -0.50 -36.61
CA LEU A 15 57.26 0.21 -37.88
C LEU A 15 58.72 0.63 -38.24
N ILE A 16 59.28 -0.01 -39.23
CA ILE A 16 60.62 0.35 -39.71
C ILE A 16 60.51 1.39 -40.85
N ILE A 17 60.86 2.62 -40.58
CA ILE A 17 60.95 3.66 -41.60
C ILE A 17 62.47 3.79 -41.99
N HIS A 18 62.84 3.42 -43.21
CA HIS A 18 64.18 3.65 -43.77
C HIS A 18 64.26 5.09 -44.24
N GLY A 19 64.98 5.93 -43.49
CA GLY A 19 65.46 7.24 -43.91
C GLY A 19 66.92 7.42 -43.42
N HIS A 20 67.81 7.88 -44.32
CA HIS A 20 69.22 8.07 -44.06
C HIS A 20 69.44 8.98 -42.83
N GLY A 21 70.12 8.44 -41.80
CA GLY A 21 70.64 9.20 -40.68
C GLY A 21 70.01 8.88 -39.33
N GLN A 22 70.79 8.17 -38.50
CA GLN A 22 70.61 7.88 -37.07
C GLN A 22 69.22 7.30 -36.64
N SER A 23 69.15 6.01 -36.33
CA SER A 23 68.07 5.36 -35.68
C SER A 23 67.97 5.86 -34.24
N VAL A 24 66.91 6.63 -33.96
CA VAL A 24 66.52 6.93 -32.59
C VAL A 24 65.50 5.88 -32.17
N GLU A 25 65.86 4.90 -31.39
CA GLU A 25 65.00 3.96 -30.72
C GLU A 25 64.17 4.74 -29.69
N LYS A 26 62.94 5.04 -30.05
CA LYS A 26 61.94 5.63 -29.12
C LYS A 26 61.15 4.50 -28.49
N THR A 27 61.57 4.02 -27.34
CA THR A 27 60.79 3.08 -26.54
C THR A 27 59.51 3.77 -26.03
N ILE A 28 58.37 3.36 -26.52
CA ILE A 28 57.07 3.79 -25.98
C ILE A 28 56.86 3.02 -24.66
N PRO A 29 56.74 3.69 -23.51
CA PRO A 29 56.48 3.00 -22.25
C PRO A 29 55.15 2.23 -22.34
N PRO A 30 55.04 1.05 -21.72
CA PRO A 30 53.85 0.24 -21.77
C PRO A 30 52.64 1.02 -21.18
N VAL A 31 51.60 1.20 -21.98
CA VAL A 31 50.33 1.81 -21.52
C VAL A 31 49.67 0.83 -20.57
N ARG A 32 49.64 1.16 -19.30
CA ARG A 32 48.93 0.41 -18.28
C ARG A 32 47.44 0.71 -18.42
N LEU A 33 46.71 -0.18 -19.10
CA LEU A 33 45.23 -0.12 -19.12
C LEU A 33 44.73 -0.52 -17.74
N THR A 34 44.26 0.44 -16.97
CA THR A 34 43.49 0.17 -15.76
C THR A 34 42.06 -0.14 -16.21
N LEU A 35 41.62 -1.38 -16.04
CA LEU A 35 40.24 -1.75 -16.23
C LEU A 35 39.41 -0.90 -15.28
N LYS A 36 38.37 -0.22 -15.83
CA LYS A 36 37.42 0.53 -15.04
C LYS A 36 36.62 -0.47 -14.22
N ASP A 37 36.45 -0.22 -12.91
CA ASP A 37 35.55 -1.00 -12.08
C ASP A 37 34.12 -0.84 -12.56
N THR A 38 33.45 -1.95 -12.79
CA THR A 38 32.03 -2.03 -13.20
C THR A 38 31.15 -2.69 -12.14
N SER A 39 31.76 -3.05 -11.00
CA SER A 39 31.05 -3.71 -9.91
C SER A 39 30.41 -2.66 -8.99
N PRO A 40 29.09 -2.74 -8.72
CA PRO A 40 28.47 -1.80 -7.81
C PRO A 40 28.82 -2.11 -6.34
N PRO A 41 28.68 -1.14 -5.42
CA PRO A 41 28.86 -1.34 -3.99
C PRO A 41 28.06 -2.51 -3.43
N VAL A 42 28.60 -3.19 -2.43
CA VAL A 42 27.92 -4.25 -1.69
C VAL A 42 27.29 -3.65 -0.44
N ILE A 43 25.96 -3.71 -0.35
CA ILE A 43 25.19 -3.25 0.81
C ILE A 43 24.80 -4.46 1.66
N THR A 44 25.09 -4.42 2.95
CA THR A 44 24.66 -5.42 3.93
C THR A 44 23.85 -4.75 5.02
N LEU A 45 22.67 -5.31 5.30
CA LEU A 45 21.77 -4.89 6.37
C LEU A 45 21.70 -6.02 7.40
N SER A 46 21.93 -5.72 8.68
CA SER A 46 21.85 -6.70 9.76
C SER A 46 21.26 -6.10 11.02
N TYR A 47 20.51 -6.91 11.77
CA TYR A 47 19.93 -6.48 13.03
C TYR A 47 20.97 -6.41 14.13
N LYS A 48 20.90 -5.38 14.96
CA LYS A 48 21.58 -5.34 16.26
C LYS A 48 20.75 -6.13 17.26
N ASN A 49 21.41 -6.87 18.17
CA ASN A 49 20.73 -7.65 19.21
C ASN A 49 19.62 -8.56 18.68
N ASN A 50 19.85 -9.23 17.55
CA ASN A 50 18.91 -10.15 16.90
C ASN A 50 17.51 -9.54 16.63
N GLY A 51 17.43 -8.24 16.43
CA GLY A 51 16.16 -7.56 16.14
C GLY A 51 15.31 -7.24 17.38
N ALA A 52 15.90 -7.31 18.59
CA ALA A 52 15.20 -6.91 19.81
C ALA A 52 14.83 -5.43 19.78
N LEU A 53 13.63 -5.12 20.29
CA LEU A 53 13.16 -3.75 20.42
C LEU A 53 13.94 -3.01 21.53
N ASP A 54 14.30 -1.76 21.29
CA ASP A 54 14.82 -0.86 22.31
C ASP A 54 13.68 -0.29 23.20
N LYS A 55 14.04 0.53 24.20
CA LYS A 55 13.08 1.16 25.11
C LYS A 55 12.06 2.08 24.45
N ASN A 56 12.28 2.46 23.19
CA ASN A 56 11.39 3.30 22.40
C ASN A 56 10.59 2.48 21.37
N GLY A 57 10.63 1.14 21.44
CA GLY A 57 9.95 0.26 20.52
C GLY A 57 10.58 0.18 19.13
N LYS A 58 11.87 0.57 19.00
CA LYS A 58 12.60 0.56 17.73
C LYS A 58 13.59 -0.59 17.69
N VAL A 59 13.85 -1.08 16.46
CA VAL A 59 14.84 -2.10 16.15
C VAL A 59 16.11 -1.44 15.64
N GLY A 60 17.25 -1.79 16.25
CA GLY A 60 18.56 -1.34 15.79
C GLY A 60 19.01 -2.12 14.53
N VAL A 61 19.44 -1.38 13.51
CA VAL A 61 19.98 -1.93 12.26
C VAL A 61 21.38 -1.39 11.98
N VAL A 62 22.28 -2.28 11.64
CA VAL A 62 23.61 -1.94 11.14
C VAL A 62 23.57 -2.02 9.61
N ILE A 63 23.87 -0.92 8.96
CA ILE A 63 23.92 -0.76 7.52
C ILE A 63 25.39 -0.65 7.12
N SER A 64 25.92 -1.64 6.41
CA SER A 64 27.31 -1.65 5.97
C SER A 64 27.38 -1.59 4.46
N VAL A 65 28.18 -0.67 3.94
CA VAL A 65 28.45 -0.50 2.51
C VAL A 65 29.94 -0.75 2.26
N LYS A 66 30.27 -1.59 1.28
CA LYS A 66 31.66 -1.91 0.91
C LYS A 66 31.85 -1.80 -0.60
N ASP A 67 32.96 -1.20 -0.99
CA ASP A 67 33.40 -1.11 -2.38
C ASP A 67 34.89 -0.88 -2.48
N GLN A 68 35.62 -1.71 -3.28
CA GLN A 68 37.09 -1.60 -3.43
C GLN A 68 37.52 -0.34 -4.19
N SER A 69 36.66 0.22 -4.99
CA SER A 69 36.94 1.43 -5.77
C SER A 69 36.72 2.70 -4.96
N GLY A 70 36.06 2.61 -3.82
CA GLY A 70 35.76 3.71 -2.92
C GLY A 70 34.32 4.27 -3.09
N ILE A 71 33.65 4.46 -1.97
CA ILE A 71 32.24 4.93 -1.89
C ILE A 71 32.23 6.46 -1.97
N ILE A 72 31.35 7.04 -2.78
CA ILE A 72 31.16 8.49 -2.90
C ILE A 72 29.83 9.02 -2.39
N SER A 73 28.82 8.18 -2.31
CA SER A 73 27.55 8.57 -1.68
C SER A 73 26.81 7.37 -1.10
N VAL A 74 26.09 7.59 -0.01
CA VAL A 74 25.14 6.66 0.60
C VAL A 74 23.91 7.46 0.98
N SER A 75 22.71 6.99 0.60
CA SER A 75 21.45 7.49 1.14
C SER A 75 20.70 6.37 1.85
N ILE A 76 20.00 6.73 2.93
CA ILE A 76 19.15 5.85 3.71
C ILE A 76 17.79 6.53 3.78
N ASP A 77 16.73 5.88 3.27
CA ASP A 77 15.39 6.44 3.16
C ASP A 77 15.38 7.81 2.46
N ASN A 78 16.13 7.90 1.35
CA ASN A 78 16.35 9.12 0.56
C ASN A 78 17.12 10.26 1.26
N GLU A 79 17.60 10.05 2.50
CA GLU A 79 18.45 11.01 3.20
C GLU A 79 19.94 10.69 2.96
N TYR A 80 20.68 11.63 2.38
CA TYR A 80 22.12 11.47 2.20
C TYR A 80 22.84 11.44 3.54
N GLN A 81 23.72 10.45 3.71
CA GLN A 81 24.52 10.28 4.91
C GLN A 81 25.90 10.95 4.75
N SER A 82 26.41 11.52 5.84
CA SER A 82 27.78 12.03 5.88
C SER A 82 28.77 10.89 5.64
N ILE A 83 29.65 11.05 4.65
CA ILE A 83 30.70 10.10 4.30
C ILE A 83 32.03 10.82 4.16
N THR A 84 33.14 10.08 4.35
CA THR A 84 34.44 10.48 3.86
C THR A 84 34.58 9.83 2.48
N PRO A 85 34.61 10.62 1.37
CA PRO A 85 34.68 10.06 0.03
C PRO A 85 35.90 9.18 -0.17
N GLY A 86 35.74 8.09 -0.93
CA GLY A 86 36.84 7.19 -1.29
C GLY A 86 37.17 6.12 -0.26
N LYS A 87 36.43 6.00 0.84
CA LYS A 87 36.54 4.86 1.76
C LYS A 87 35.99 3.59 1.15
N ASP A 88 36.70 2.47 1.38
CA ASP A 88 36.30 1.15 0.89
C ASP A 88 35.20 0.51 1.71
N SER A 89 34.95 1.00 2.93
CA SER A 89 33.91 0.48 3.82
C SER A 89 33.39 1.57 4.74
N ILE A 90 32.06 1.65 4.86
CA ILE A 90 31.35 2.58 5.74
C ILE A 90 30.24 1.80 6.43
N SER A 91 29.98 2.11 7.72
CA SER A 91 28.87 1.51 8.47
C SER A 91 28.10 2.57 9.23
N TYR A 92 26.78 2.44 9.22
CA TYR A 92 25.84 3.29 9.96
C TYR A 92 25.05 2.43 10.93
N PHE A 93 24.74 3.01 12.09
CA PHE A 93 23.76 2.46 13.01
C PHE A 93 22.55 3.36 13.04
N LYS A 94 21.38 2.79 12.72
CA LYS A 94 20.09 3.49 12.81
C LYS A 94 19.06 2.62 13.50
N SER A 95 18.05 3.23 14.11
CA SER A 95 16.93 2.53 14.75
C SER A 95 15.64 2.88 14.05
N PHE A 96 14.86 1.85 13.69
CA PHE A 96 13.62 1.97 12.95
C PHE A 96 12.49 1.30 13.72
N PHE A 97 11.27 1.74 13.50
CA PHE A 97 10.11 1.00 14.00
C PHE A 97 9.96 -0.34 13.26
N PRO A 98 9.38 -1.37 13.91
CA PRO A 98 8.97 -2.58 13.19
C PRO A 98 8.12 -2.25 11.97
N ASP A 99 8.22 -3.12 10.96
CA ASP A 99 7.53 -3.02 9.67
C ASP A 99 7.92 -1.82 8.79
N HIS A 100 8.92 -1.03 9.20
CA HIS A 100 9.53 -0.03 8.34
C HIS A 100 10.40 -0.69 7.26
N GLU A 101 10.23 -0.31 6.00
CA GLU A 101 11.12 -0.70 4.91
C GLU A 101 12.26 0.31 4.79
N VAL A 102 13.45 -0.10 5.20
CA VAL A 102 14.67 0.71 5.04
C VAL A 102 15.17 0.57 3.63
N GLN A 103 15.29 1.68 2.91
CA GLN A 103 15.88 1.74 1.58
C GLN A 103 17.29 2.32 1.65
N VAL A 104 18.26 1.64 1.07
CA VAL A 104 19.65 2.08 1.05
C VAL A 104 20.16 2.11 -0.39
N THR A 105 20.63 3.27 -0.83
CA THR A 105 21.29 3.47 -2.12
C THR A 105 22.73 3.84 -1.88
N ALA A 106 23.68 3.18 -2.57
CA ALA A 106 25.10 3.49 -2.51
C ALA A 106 25.68 3.63 -3.91
N LYS A 107 26.63 4.57 -4.05
CA LYS A 107 27.33 4.87 -5.29
C LYS A 107 28.84 4.90 -5.08
N ASP A 108 29.60 4.27 -6.00
CA ASP A 108 31.05 4.30 -6.03
C ASP A 108 31.62 5.46 -6.87
N LYS A 109 32.93 5.60 -6.89
CA LYS A 109 33.65 6.64 -7.67
C LYS A 109 33.52 6.48 -9.18
N PHE A 110 33.13 5.30 -9.68
CA PHE A 110 32.93 5.04 -11.12
C PHE A 110 31.46 5.19 -11.52
N SER A 111 30.62 5.65 -10.60
CA SER A 111 29.18 5.85 -10.77
C SER A 111 28.36 4.57 -10.86
N ASN A 112 28.92 3.42 -10.43
CA ASN A 112 28.08 2.23 -10.25
C ASN A 112 27.19 2.40 -9.02
N VAL A 113 25.91 2.06 -9.15
CA VAL A 113 24.89 2.25 -8.11
C VAL A 113 24.33 0.90 -7.67
N LYS A 114 24.09 0.77 -6.38
CA LYS A 114 23.36 -0.36 -5.78
C LYS A 114 22.28 0.13 -4.85
N ASP A 115 21.10 -0.43 -5.03
CA ASP A 115 19.96 -0.28 -4.11
C ASP A 115 19.72 -1.58 -3.34
N ARG A 116 19.31 -1.45 -2.10
CA ARG A 116 18.86 -2.57 -1.27
C ARG A 116 17.81 -2.10 -0.27
N SER A 117 16.76 -2.90 -0.09
CA SER A 117 15.77 -2.68 0.95
C SER A 117 15.75 -3.82 1.96
N LEU A 118 15.25 -3.53 3.17
CA LEU A 118 15.00 -4.47 4.24
C LEU A 118 13.76 -4.03 5.02
N ILE A 119 12.76 -4.89 5.09
CA ILE A 119 11.63 -4.69 6.01
C ILE A 119 12.09 -5.04 7.41
N ILE A 120 12.04 -4.09 8.32
CA ILE A 120 12.45 -4.24 9.72
C ILE A 120 11.43 -5.10 10.46
N ARG A 121 11.84 -6.27 10.90
CA ARG A 121 11.01 -7.14 11.74
C ARG A 121 11.50 -7.07 13.18
N GLY A 122 10.66 -6.56 14.09
CA GLY A 122 10.91 -6.64 15.52
C GLY A 122 10.70 -8.08 15.99
N GLN A 123 11.73 -8.69 16.57
CA GLN A 123 11.51 -9.90 17.36
C GLN A 123 11.15 -9.46 18.78
N ALA A 124 9.96 -9.86 19.26
CA ALA A 124 9.67 -9.81 20.67
C ALA A 124 10.75 -10.64 21.41
N SER A 125 11.62 -9.99 22.16
CA SER A 125 12.56 -10.69 23.03
C SER A 125 11.78 -11.62 23.94
N PRO A 126 12.16 -12.91 24.10
CA PRO A 126 11.64 -13.74 25.16
C PRO A 126 12.35 -13.34 26.47
N VAL A 127 12.19 -12.11 26.90
CA VAL A 127 12.65 -11.66 28.23
C VAL A 127 11.42 -11.52 29.10
N LEU A 128 11.16 -12.61 29.85
CA LEU A 128 10.59 -12.60 31.19
C LEU A 128 9.65 -11.41 31.49
N ALA A 129 8.36 -11.68 31.29
CA ALA A 129 7.29 -10.95 31.92
C ALA A 129 7.48 -11.00 33.45
N LYS A 130 8.12 -9.98 33.99
CA LYS A 130 7.93 -9.54 35.38
C LYS A 130 7.53 -8.08 35.37
N GLY A 131 6.21 -7.88 35.40
CA GLY A 131 5.58 -6.65 35.88
C GLY A 131 5.71 -5.44 34.96
N ASN A 132 5.00 -5.41 33.85
CA ASN A 132 4.17 -4.32 33.35
C ASN A 132 3.53 -4.84 32.05
N ASN A 133 2.23 -4.97 32.07
CA ASN A 133 1.44 -5.35 30.88
C ASN A 133 1.54 -4.23 29.83
N PHE A 134 2.60 -4.23 29.02
CA PHE A 134 2.59 -3.51 27.75
C PHE A 134 1.83 -4.41 26.77
N VAL A 135 0.54 -4.27 26.74
CA VAL A 135 -0.31 -4.82 25.70
C VAL A 135 0.11 -4.07 24.42
N VAL A 136 0.83 -4.73 23.52
CA VAL A 136 0.91 -4.27 22.13
C VAL A 136 -0.54 -4.11 21.69
N PRO A 137 -1.00 -2.91 21.29
CA PRO A 137 -2.37 -2.76 20.82
C PRO A 137 -2.57 -3.72 19.66
N VAL A 138 -3.40 -4.73 19.84
CA VAL A 138 -3.81 -5.60 18.75
C VAL A 138 -4.68 -4.72 17.87
N HIS A 139 -4.16 -4.28 16.73
CA HIS A 139 -4.95 -3.57 15.74
C HIS A 139 -5.99 -4.55 15.20
N LYS A 140 -7.26 -4.25 15.43
CA LYS A 140 -8.35 -5.02 14.88
C LYS A 140 -8.73 -4.45 13.52
N ASN A 141 -9.04 -5.36 12.60
CA ASN A 141 -9.62 -5.01 11.32
C ASN A 141 -11.11 -5.39 11.33
N TYR A 142 -11.97 -4.43 11.57
CA TYR A 142 -13.43 -4.64 11.51
C TYR A 142 -13.89 -4.69 10.05
N LEU A 143 -14.86 -5.55 9.77
CA LEU A 143 -15.46 -5.72 8.47
C LEU A 143 -16.98 -5.64 8.57
N LEU A 144 -17.58 -4.60 7.97
CA LEU A 144 -19.02 -4.47 7.82
C LEU A 144 -19.40 -4.78 6.38
N LEU A 145 -20.15 -5.85 6.18
CA LEU A 145 -20.68 -6.25 4.87
C LEU A 145 -22.20 -6.03 4.85
N MET A 146 -22.67 -5.22 3.92
CA MET A 146 -24.09 -4.94 3.69
C MET A 146 -24.44 -5.33 2.26
N ALA A 147 -25.36 -6.29 2.11
CA ALA A 147 -25.76 -6.81 0.81
C ALA A 147 -27.29 -6.83 0.68
N GLU A 148 -27.79 -6.04 -0.26
CA GLU A 148 -29.22 -5.90 -0.56
C GLU A 148 -29.56 -6.70 -1.81
N GLN A 149 -30.33 -7.76 -1.63
CA GLN A 149 -30.84 -8.60 -2.73
C GLN A 149 -32.34 -8.47 -2.91
N ASP A 150 -33.07 -8.48 -1.81
CA ASP A 150 -34.52 -8.52 -1.81
C ASP A 150 -35.08 -7.24 -1.16
N TYR A 151 -36.10 -6.69 -1.77
CA TYR A 151 -36.75 -5.45 -1.35
C TYR A 151 -38.23 -5.70 -1.01
N ALA A 152 -38.74 -5.07 0.04
CA ALA A 152 -40.13 -5.17 0.44
C ALA A 152 -41.10 -4.54 -0.58
N ASP A 153 -40.63 -3.51 -1.30
CA ASP A 153 -41.38 -2.91 -2.41
C ASP A 153 -41.17 -3.73 -3.69
N PRO A 154 -42.22 -4.41 -4.22
CA PRO A 154 -42.13 -5.26 -5.39
C PRO A 154 -41.78 -4.49 -6.69
N THR A 155 -41.84 -3.16 -6.66
CA THR A 155 -41.41 -2.33 -7.81
C THR A 155 -39.92 -2.07 -7.84
N ILE A 156 -39.17 -2.44 -6.79
CA ILE A 156 -37.70 -2.43 -6.77
C ILE A 156 -37.25 -3.85 -7.15
N THR A 157 -36.51 -3.95 -8.24
CA THR A 157 -36.07 -5.26 -8.77
C THR A 157 -35.08 -5.92 -7.81
N SER A 158 -35.32 -7.20 -7.49
CA SER A 158 -34.37 -8.01 -6.70
C SER A 158 -33.05 -8.25 -7.48
N LEU A 159 -31.96 -8.43 -6.74
CA LEU A 159 -30.62 -8.71 -7.28
C LEU A 159 -30.19 -10.13 -6.87
N SER A 160 -29.28 -10.75 -7.63
CA SER A 160 -28.82 -12.13 -7.34
C SER A 160 -27.40 -12.22 -6.79
N GLU A 161 -26.56 -11.23 -7.05
CA GLU A 161 -25.12 -11.32 -6.78
C GLU A 161 -24.64 -10.62 -5.49
N PRO A 162 -25.30 -9.61 -4.90
CA PRO A 162 -24.74 -8.84 -3.77
C PRO A 162 -24.25 -9.68 -2.60
N MET A 163 -25.04 -10.65 -2.17
CA MET A 163 -24.67 -11.51 -1.03
C MET A 163 -23.54 -12.49 -1.38
N LYS A 164 -23.49 -12.94 -2.62
CA LYS A 164 -22.42 -13.80 -3.13
C LYS A 164 -21.09 -13.05 -3.17
N ASP A 165 -21.11 -11.82 -3.66
CA ASP A 165 -19.93 -10.96 -3.71
C ASP A 165 -19.44 -10.61 -2.31
N ALA A 166 -20.35 -10.30 -1.37
CA ALA A 166 -20.03 -10.06 0.03
C ALA A 166 -19.37 -11.28 0.69
N ASN A 167 -19.89 -12.49 0.45
CA ASN A 167 -19.32 -13.72 1.00
C ASN A 167 -17.93 -14.02 0.41
N LEU A 168 -17.75 -13.87 -0.90
CA LEU A 168 -16.44 -14.06 -1.53
C LEU A 168 -15.40 -13.06 -1.01
N LEU A 169 -15.80 -11.80 -0.83
CA LEU A 169 -14.93 -10.78 -0.22
C LEU A 169 -14.54 -11.19 1.20
N LYS A 170 -15.51 -11.61 2.03
CA LYS A 170 -15.27 -12.10 3.38
C LYS A 170 -14.27 -13.26 3.38
N GLU A 171 -14.50 -14.29 2.57
CA GLU A 171 -13.64 -15.46 2.47
C GLU A 171 -12.20 -15.09 2.13
N ILE A 172 -11.98 -14.25 1.10
CA ILE A 172 -10.63 -13.79 0.71
C ILE A 172 -9.96 -13.02 1.85
N LEU A 173 -10.69 -12.11 2.52
CA LEU A 173 -10.14 -11.30 3.61
C LEU A 173 -9.77 -12.15 4.82
N LEU A 174 -10.62 -13.12 5.19
CA LEU A 174 -10.37 -14.02 6.31
C LEU A 174 -9.25 -15.04 6.01
N GLU A 175 -9.14 -15.52 4.78
CA GLU A 175 -8.11 -16.48 4.40
C GLU A 175 -6.73 -15.84 4.24
N LYS A 176 -6.67 -14.73 3.50
CA LYS A 176 -5.41 -14.17 3.02
C LYS A 176 -4.90 -12.95 3.78
N TYR A 177 -5.77 -12.23 4.47
CA TYR A 177 -5.44 -10.97 5.13
C TYR A 177 -5.69 -11.03 6.64
N THR A 178 -5.17 -10.05 7.37
CA THR A 178 -5.24 -9.99 8.84
C THR A 178 -6.63 -9.56 9.34
N PHE A 179 -7.68 -10.17 8.83
CA PHE A 179 -9.04 -10.08 9.37
C PHE A 179 -9.35 -11.30 10.22
N ASP A 180 -10.22 -11.12 11.23
CA ASP A 180 -10.69 -12.17 12.12
C ASP A 180 -12.22 -12.26 12.05
N GLU A 181 -12.77 -13.49 12.06
CA GLU A 181 -14.23 -13.73 12.00
C GLU A 181 -14.99 -13.04 13.14
N SER A 182 -14.36 -12.89 14.31
CA SER A 182 -14.97 -12.21 15.48
C SER A 182 -15.24 -10.73 15.24
N GLU A 183 -14.58 -10.10 14.28
CA GLU A 183 -14.69 -8.68 13.95
C GLU A 183 -15.52 -8.44 12.66
N VAL A 184 -16.23 -9.48 12.17
CA VAL A 184 -17.05 -9.41 10.95
C VAL A 184 -18.52 -9.26 11.28
N SER A 185 -19.15 -8.24 10.70
CA SER A 185 -20.60 -8.05 10.68
C SER A 185 -21.13 -8.26 9.28
N VAL A 186 -22.13 -9.13 9.13
CA VAL A 186 -22.79 -9.39 7.84
C VAL A 186 -24.26 -9.04 7.97
N LEU A 187 -24.70 -8.03 7.25
CA LEU A 187 -26.10 -7.63 7.15
C LEU A 187 -26.66 -8.06 5.80
N LYS A 188 -27.51 -9.06 5.79
CA LYS A 188 -28.26 -9.50 4.62
C LYS A 188 -29.60 -8.79 4.57
N ASN A 189 -29.87 -8.08 3.49
CA ASN A 189 -31.10 -7.31 3.28
C ASN A 189 -31.43 -6.43 4.50
N PRO A 190 -30.47 -5.58 4.98
CA PRO A 190 -30.73 -4.75 6.13
C PRO A 190 -31.80 -3.70 5.85
N THR A 191 -32.63 -3.43 6.85
CA THR A 191 -33.50 -2.26 6.85
C THR A 191 -32.72 -0.99 7.15
N PHE A 192 -33.30 0.17 6.87
CA PHE A 192 -32.72 1.46 7.27
C PHE A 192 -32.30 1.48 8.75
N GLU A 193 -33.19 1.02 9.62
CA GLU A 193 -32.93 0.98 11.07
C GLU A 193 -31.80 0.01 11.43
N ALA A 194 -31.71 -1.15 10.76
CA ALA A 194 -30.65 -2.12 11.02
C ALA A 194 -29.26 -1.56 10.62
N ILE A 195 -29.19 -0.77 9.56
CA ILE A 195 -27.95 -0.07 9.16
C ILE A 195 -27.53 0.93 10.23
N GLU A 196 -28.44 1.78 10.71
CA GLU A 196 -28.16 2.77 11.76
C GLU A 196 -27.70 2.12 13.07
N ILE A 197 -28.40 1.07 13.52
CA ILE A 197 -28.03 0.31 14.75
C ILE A 197 -26.60 -0.25 14.62
N GLU A 198 -26.23 -0.79 13.48
CA GLU A 198 -24.90 -1.36 13.28
C GLU A 198 -23.80 -0.28 13.26
N PHE A 199 -24.02 0.85 12.61
CA PHE A 199 -23.09 1.97 12.67
C PHE A 199 -22.92 2.49 14.10
N GLU A 200 -24.03 2.61 14.86
CA GLU A 200 -23.98 2.99 16.27
C GLU A 200 -23.18 1.98 17.11
N ARG A 201 -23.40 0.68 16.91
CA ARG A 201 -22.63 -0.37 17.58
C ARG A 201 -21.13 -0.25 17.30
N LEU A 202 -20.75 -0.09 16.01
CA LEU A 202 -19.37 0.05 15.59
C LEU A 202 -18.71 1.31 16.18
N SER A 203 -19.45 2.42 16.27
CA SER A 203 -18.92 3.67 16.86
C SER A 203 -18.54 3.52 18.35
N ARG A 204 -19.18 2.59 19.07
CA ARG A 204 -18.91 2.32 20.49
C ARG A 204 -17.72 1.37 20.73
N ILE A 205 -17.43 0.48 19.77
CA ILE A 205 -16.41 -0.57 19.97
C ILE A 205 -15.10 -0.32 19.25
N ILE A 206 -15.13 0.42 18.13
CA ILE A 206 -13.93 0.70 17.33
C ILE A 206 -13.11 1.80 18.00
N THR A 207 -11.81 1.56 18.12
CA THR A 207 -10.86 2.48 18.75
C THR A 207 -9.97 3.20 17.71
N PRO A 208 -9.27 4.29 18.09
CA PRO A 208 -8.35 5.01 17.18
C PRO A 208 -7.19 4.17 16.63
N ASN A 209 -6.99 2.96 17.13
CA ASN A 209 -5.97 2.04 16.64
C ASN A 209 -6.52 1.02 15.66
N ASP A 210 -7.84 0.88 15.55
CA ASP A 210 -8.49 -0.15 14.74
C ASP A 210 -8.81 0.36 13.33
N ASN A 211 -8.97 -0.55 12.40
CA ASN A 211 -9.36 -0.27 11.03
C ASN A 211 -10.80 -0.75 10.77
N LEU A 212 -11.49 -0.09 9.84
CA LEU A 212 -12.84 -0.47 9.42
C LEU A 212 -12.89 -0.56 7.89
N LEU A 213 -13.24 -1.72 7.38
CA LEU A 213 -13.66 -1.91 5.99
C LEU A 213 -15.18 -2.01 5.94
N ILE A 214 -15.81 -1.13 5.19
CA ILE A 214 -17.26 -1.14 4.92
C ILE A 214 -17.46 -1.57 3.48
N PHE A 215 -18.29 -2.57 3.26
CA PHE A 215 -18.71 -3.01 1.94
C PHE A 215 -20.24 -2.85 1.82
N TYR A 216 -20.66 -2.28 0.71
CA TYR A 216 -22.08 -2.21 0.33
C TYR A 216 -22.25 -2.67 -1.11
N ALA A 217 -23.18 -3.59 -1.33
CA ALA A 217 -23.66 -3.96 -2.66
C ALA A 217 -25.19 -3.98 -2.67
N GLY A 218 -25.78 -3.31 -3.64
CA GLY A 218 -27.23 -3.18 -3.76
C GLY A 218 -27.64 -2.02 -4.64
N HIS A 219 -28.94 -1.73 -4.71
CA HIS A 219 -29.39 -0.56 -5.43
C HIS A 219 -28.96 0.74 -4.74
N GLY A 220 -28.58 1.69 -5.58
CA GLY A 220 -28.40 3.09 -5.21
C GLY A 220 -29.20 3.99 -6.14
N TYR A 221 -29.48 5.18 -5.67
CA TYR A 221 -30.15 6.21 -6.44
C TYR A 221 -29.41 7.54 -6.30
N PHE A 222 -29.21 8.22 -7.41
CA PHE A 222 -28.66 9.57 -7.42
C PHE A 222 -29.71 10.56 -7.95
N ASP A 223 -29.97 11.60 -7.17
CA ASP A 223 -30.89 12.67 -7.56
C ASP A 223 -30.07 13.84 -8.13
N ASP A 224 -30.04 13.97 -9.44
CA ASP A 224 -29.30 15.02 -10.15
C ASP A 224 -29.78 16.44 -9.81
N LYS A 225 -31.06 16.59 -9.39
CA LYS A 225 -31.62 17.91 -9.06
C LYS A 225 -31.12 18.43 -7.71
N THR A 226 -30.98 17.54 -6.75
CA THR A 226 -30.52 17.85 -5.39
C THR A 226 -29.06 17.50 -5.16
N ASN A 227 -28.44 16.80 -6.10
CA ASN A 227 -27.07 16.26 -6.00
C ASN A 227 -26.87 15.36 -4.77
N ILE A 228 -27.90 14.56 -4.44
CA ILE A 228 -27.91 13.66 -3.30
C ILE A 228 -27.94 12.22 -3.78
N GLY A 229 -27.01 11.41 -3.28
CA GLY A 229 -27.01 9.95 -3.45
C GLY A 229 -27.64 9.23 -2.27
N TYR A 230 -28.19 8.06 -2.54
CA TYR A 230 -28.86 7.19 -1.57
C TYR A 230 -28.52 5.74 -1.82
N TRP A 231 -28.38 4.96 -0.75
CA TRP A 231 -28.55 3.52 -0.77
C TRP A 231 -30.01 3.17 -0.55
N LEU A 232 -30.45 2.07 -1.13
CA LEU A 232 -31.81 1.57 -0.98
C LEU A 232 -31.77 0.35 -0.04
N PRO A 233 -32.10 0.51 1.27
CA PRO A 233 -32.25 -0.61 2.18
C PRO A 233 -33.43 -1.51 1.77
N SER A 234 -33.52 -2.70 2.36
CA SER A 234 -34.58 -3.67 2.02
C SER A 234 -36.00 -3.16 2.24
N ASP A 235 -36.19 -2.20 3.16
CA ASP A 235 -37.47 -1.53 3.44
C ASP A 235 -37.68 -0.22 2.66
N ALA A 236 -36.82 0.07 1.69
CA ALA A 236 -36.99 1.23 0.81
C ALA A 236 -38.26 1.12 -0.02
N GLN A 237 -38.88 2.26 -0.27
CA GLN A 237 -40.08 2.38 -1.12
C GLN A 237 -39.76 3.25 -2.33
N SER A 238 -40.09 2.80 -3.54
CA SER A 238 -39.80 3.50 -4.78
C SER A 238 -40.39 4.91 -4.87
N LYS A 239 -41.52 5.13 -4.23
CA LYS A 239 -42.28 6.42 -4.23
C LYS A 239 -42.05 7.27 -2.97
N ASN A 240 -41.29 6.78 -1.98
CA ASN A 240 -41.11 7.46 -0.70
C ASN A 240 -39.64 7.31 -0.22
N ARG A 241 -38.94 8.42 -0.16
CA ARG A 241 -37.51 8.45 0.22
C ARG A 241 -37.27 8.41 1.75
N ALA A 242 -38.27 8.31 2.58
CA ALA A 242 -38.10 8.35 4.04
C ALA A 242 -37.22 7.21 4.59
N ARG A 243 -37.20 6.06 3.90
CA ARG A 243 -36.36 4.89 4.24
C ARG A 243 -35.15 4.72 3.32
N TRP A 244 -34.79 5.74 2.56
CA TRP A 244 -33.57 5.71 1.74
C TRP A 244 -32.38 6.23 2.56
N PHE A 245 -31.29 5.50 2.56
CA PHE A 245 -30.11 5.83 3.33
C PHE A 245 -29.25 6.84 2.58
N ARG A 246 -29.22 8.09 3.04
CA ARG A 246 -28.55 9.21 2.38
C ARG A 246 -27.04 9.12 2.49
N ASN A 247 -26.32 9.59 1.48
CA ASN A 247 -24.86 9.75 1.54
C ASN A 247 -24.42 10.66 2.71
N SER A 248 -25.19 11.69 3.09
CA SER A 248 -24.87 12.53 4.25
C SER A 248 -24.94 11.74 5.56
N ALA A 249 -25.95 10.88 5.75
CA ALA A 249 -26.03 10.00 6.92
C ALA A 249 -24.86 9.01 6.96
N LEU A 250 -24.49 8.44 5.80
CA LEU A 250 -23.30 7.59 5.69
C LEU A 250 -22.02 8.33 6.13
N VAL A 251 -21.82 9.56 5.64
CA VAL A 251 -20.67 10.41 6.00
C VAL A 251 -20.67 10.72 7.49
N GLU A 252 -21.82 11.09 8.07
CA GLU A 252 -21.99 11.35 9.50
C GLU A 252 -21.67 10.10 10.34
N ASN A 253 -22.18 8.94 9.96
CA ASN A 253 -21.91 7.67 10.64
C ASN A 253 -20.43 7.27 10.56
N ILE A 254 -19.78 7.41 9.40
CA ILE A 254 -18.33 7.19 9.26
C ILE A 254 -17.55 8.18 10.13
N GLY A 255 -17.95 9.44 10.17
CA GLY A 255 -17.32 10.48 11.01
C GLY A 255 -17.44 10.21 12.51
N ALA A 256 -18.52 9.56 12.95
CA ALA A 256 -18.73 9.17 14.34
C ALA A 256 -17.84 7.99 14.78
N ILE A 257 -17.32 7.19 13.84
CA ILE A 257 -16.45 6.04 14.14
C ILE A 257 -14.99 6.48 14.21
N ASN A 258 -14.42 6.42 15.40
CA ASN A 258 -13.04 6.83 15.63
C ASN A 258 -12.04 5.71 15.29
N SER A 259 -12.00 5.29 14.02
CA SER A 259 -11.05 4.30 13.52
C SER A 259 -9.73 4.95 13.08
N LYS A 260 -8.66 4.16 12.98
CA LYS A 260 -7.40 4.60 12.35
C LYS A 260 -7.59 4.80 10.86
N HIS A 261 -8.11 3.78 10.20
CA HIS A 261 -8.40 3.80 8.78
C HIS A 261 -9.82 3.32 8.53
N THR A 262 -10.58 4.06 7.73
CA THR A 262 -11.85 3.58 7.16
C THR A 262 -11.71 3.52 5.66
N LEU A 263 -12.03 2.37 5.09
CA LEU A 263 -12.20 2.18 3.66
C LEU A 263 -13.64 1.77 3.38
N LEU A 264 -14.33 2.56 2.59
CA LEU A 264 -15.62 2.19 2.02
C LEU A 264 -15.42 1.59 0.63
N VAL A 265 -15.98 0.43 0.37
CA VAL A 265 -16.10 -0.20 -0.95
C VAL A 265 -17.58 -0.29 -1.28
N ALA A 266 -18.03 0.43 -2.31
CA ALA A 266 -19.43 0.47 -2.66
C ALA A 266 -19.66 0.11 -4.12
N ASP A 267 -20.44 -0.94 -4.33
CA ASP A 267 -20.93 -1.38 -5.62
C ASP A 267 -22.40 -1.00 -5.78
N ALA A 268 -22.61 0.28 -6.04
CA ALA A 268 -23.93 0.87 -6.18
C ALA A 268 -23.88 2.16 -7.02
N CYS A 269 -25.03 2.55 -7.56
CA CYS A 269 -25.20 3.73 -8.41
C CYS A 269 -25.30 5.02 -7.58
N PHE A 270 -24.17 5.58 -7.05
CA PHE A 270 -24.28 6.87 -6.32
C PHE A 270 -23.03 7.72 -6.26
N SER A 271 -22.14 7.58 -7.17
CA SER A 271 -20.73 7.91 -7.13
C SER A 271 -20.31 9.38 -6.94
N GLY A 272 -21.21 10.34 -6.89
CA GLY A 272 -20.81 11.76 -6.93
C GLY A 272 -20.66 12.46 -5.57
N GLY A 273 -21.51 12.19 -4.61
CA GLY A 273 -21.76 13.07 -3.47
C GLY A 273 -20.89 12.85 -2.22
N ILE A 274 -20.13 11.76 -2.13
CA ILE A 274 -19.34 11.43 -0.92
C ILE A 274 -17.89 11.91 -0.99
N PHE A 275 -17.37 12.17 -2.18
CA PHE A 275 -15.99 12.55 -2.36
C PHE A 275 -15.75 14.04 -2.14
N LYS A 276 -14.64 14.37 -1.50
CA LYS A 276 -14.09 15.71 -1.49
C LYS A 276 -13.68 16.09 -2.92
N THR A 277 -13.97 17.31 -3.34
CA THR A 277 -13.57 17.81 -4.67
C THR A 277 -12.06 17.64 -4.84
N ARG A 278 -11.63 16.95 -5.90
CA ARG A 278 -10.25 16.51 -6.12
C ARG A 278 -9.24 17.64 -6.01
N ALA A 279 -8.26 17.49 -5.09
CA ALA A 279 -6.92 18.02 -5.33
C ALA A 279 -6.17 17.01 -6.25
N PRO A 280 -5.35 17.46 -7.21
CA PRO A 280 -4.53 16.55 -8.00
C PRO A 280 -3.59 15.79 -7.05
N PHE A 281 -3.61 14.45 -7.15
CA PHE A 281 -2.74 13.58 -6.36
C PHE A 281 -1.29 13.95 -6.64
N ASN A 282 -0.54 14.27 -5.59
CA ASN A 282 0.92 14.29 -5.65
C ASN A 282 1.39 12.83 -5.64
N ASN A 283 1.79 12.32 -6.79
CA ASN A 283 2.46 11.03 -6.97
C ASN A 283 3.90 11.08 -6.42
N GLY A 284 4.07 11.44 -5.15
CA GLY A 284 5.30 11.16 -4.43
C GLY A 284 5.20 9.73 -3.90
N SER A 285 6.26 8.93 -4.04
CA SER A 285 6.37 7.63 -3.40
C SER A 285 6.21 7.81 -1.88
N VAL A 286 5.00 7.59 -1.39
CA VAL A 286 4.69 7.71 0.04
C VAL A 286 5.01 6.36 0.66
N ASP A 287 5.91 6.35 1.63
CA ASP A 287 6.28 5.20 2.43
C ASP A 287 5.03 4.59 3.11
N ILE A 288 4.83 3.27 2.96
CA ILE A 288 3.72 2.50 3.56
C ILE A 288 3.58 2.78 5.05
N ALA A 289 4.70 2.88 5.78
CA ALA A 289 4.67 3.19 7.21
C ALA A 289 4.07 4.58 7.50
N ASN A 290 4.29 5.57 6.65
CA ASN A 290 3.68 6.88 6.78
C ASN A 290 2.19 6.87 6.39
N MET A 291 1.81 6.06 5.40
CA MET A 291 0.41 5.83 5.05
C MET A 291 -0.38 5.24 6.22
N MET A 292 0.21 4.27 6.95
CA MET A 292 -0.43 3.61 8.10
C MET A 292 -0.47 4.48 9.37
N LYS A 293 0.36 5.50 9.49
CA LYS A 293 0.40 6.36 10.70
C LYS A 293 -0.70 7.40 10.74
N ARG A 294 -1.09 7.94 9.60
CA ARG A 294 -2.09 9.00 9.51
C ARG A 294 -3.48 8.42 9.36
N PRO A 295 -4.49 8.95 10.04
CA PRO A 295 -5.87 8.57 9.80
C PRO A 295 -6.25 8.67 8.32
N SER A 296 -7.04 7.72 7.84
CA SER A 296 -7.60 7.78 6.49
C SER A 296 -9.09 7.51 6.46
N ARG A 297 -9.78 8.19 5.56
CA ARG A 297 -11.20 8.04 5.27
C ARG A 297 -11.36 8.02 3.76
N LYS A 298 -11.23 6.83 3.17
CA LYS A 298 -11.21 6.64 1.72
C LYS A 298 -12.41 5.84 1.25
N ALA A 299 -12.77 6.02 0.00
CA ALA A 299 -13.79 5.21 -0.64
C ALA A 299 -13.34 4.75 -2.04
N ILE A 300 -13.72 3.52 -2.38
CA ILE A 300 -13.69 2.96 -3.73
C ILE A 300 -15.14 2.72 -4.13
N THR A 301 -15.56 3.20 -5.29
CA THR A 301 -16.91 2.96 -5.81
C THR A 301 -16.86 2.43 -7.22
N SER A 302 -17.87 1.68 -7.64
CA SER A 302 -17.98 1.17 -9.01
C SER A 302 -18.14 2.27 -10.08
N GLY A 303 -18.38 3.51 -9.66
CA GLY A 303 -18.34 4.70 -10.53
C GLY A 303 -19.55 4.88 -11.43
N SER A 304 -20.61 4.12 -11.28
CA SER A 304 -21.80 4.23 -12.11
C SER A 304 -22.73 5.34 -11.62
N LEU A 305 -23.11 6.24 -12.52
CA LEU A 305 -24.29 7.12 -12.40
C LEU A 305 -25.54 6.44 -12.98
N THR A 306 -25.34 5.33 -13.67
CA THR A 306 -26.38 4.49 -14.27
C THR A 306 -26.49 3.17 -13.53
N THR A 307 -27.51 2.36 -13.81
CA THR A 307 -27.72 1.05 -13.21
C THR A 307 -26.48 0.18 -13.22
N VAL A 308 -26.04 -0.30 -12.06
CA VAL A 308 -25.02 -1.34 -11.94
C VAL A 308 -25.65 -2.65 -12.39
N PRO A 309 -25.05 -3.37 -13.34
CA PRO A 309 -25.53 -4.72 -13.69
C PRO A 309 -25.46 -5.64 -12.47
N ASP A 310 -26.41 -6.56 -12.33
CA ASP A 310 -26.41 -7.55 -11.23
C ASP A 310 -25.09 -8.33 -11.17
N LYS A 311 -24.47 -8.64 -12.32
CA LYS A 311 -23.08 -9.15 -12.39
C LYS A 311 -22.09 -8.01 -12.54
N SER A 312 -21.54 -7.58 -11.45
CA SER A 312 -20.63 -6.45 -11.38
C SER A 312 -19.21 -6.79 -11.90
N GLN A 313 -18.78 -6.08 -12.94
CA GLN A 313 -17.37 -6.16 -13.38
C GLN A 313 -16.43 -5.54 -12.33
N PHE A 314 -16.88 -4.54 -11.60
CA PHE A 314 -16.12 -3.94 -10.51
C PHE A 314 -15.79 -4.98 -9.45
N MET A 315 -16.78 -5.71 -8.93
CA MET A 315 -16.58 -6.76 -7.95
C MET A 315 -15.70 -7.89 -8.46
N LYS A 316 -15.92 -8.32 -9.70
CA LYS A 316 -15.06 -9.34 -10.34
C LYS A 316 -13.57 -8.96 -10.30
N TYR A 317 -13.23 -7.73 -10.65
CA TYR A 317 -11.83 -7.29 -10.67
C TYR A 317 -11.28 -6.95 -9.29
N LEU A 318 -12.11 -6.43 -8.38
CA LEU A 318 -11.74 -6.21 -6.98
C LEU A 318 -11.38 -7.53 -6.28
N LEU A 319 -12.25 -8.53 -6.38
CA LEU A 319 -12.03 -9.85 -5.80
C LEU A 319 -10.80 -10.54 -6.43
N LYS A 320 -10.63 -10.39 -7.76
CA LYS A 320 -9.46 -10.92 -8.45
C LYS A 320 -8.17 -10.27 -7.93
N ALA A 321 -8.11 -8.94 -7.84
CA ALA A 321 -6.94 -8.21 -7.36
C ALA A 321 -6.58 -8.59 -5.92
N LEU A 322 -7.55 -8.63 -5.00
CA LEU A 322 -7.33 -9.10 -3.64
C LEU A 322 -6.87 -10.55 -3.59
N ASN A 323 -7.46 -11.44 -4.39
CA ASN A 323 -7.13 -12.87 -4.37
C ASN A 323 -5.76 -13.17 -4.96
N SER A 324 -5.34 -12.45 -6.01
CA SER A 324 -4.06 -12.66 -6.70
C SER A 324 -2.88 -11.88 -6.11
N ASN A 325 -3.13 -10.98 -5.14
CA ASN A 325 -2.06 -10.20 -4.53
C ASN A 325 -1.08 -11.10 -3.76
N GLU A 326 0.20 -10.95 -4.07
CA GLU A 326 1.30 -11.65 -3.39
C GLU A 326 2.11 -10.72 -2.46
N ASN A 327 1.89 -9.41 -2.54
CA ASN A 327 2.58 -8.45 -1.71
C ASN A 327 2.09 -8.54 -0.25
N LYS A 328 3.01 -8.41 0.70
CA LYS A 328 2.68 -8.42 2.14
C LYS A 328 1.77 -7.25 2.51
N TYR A 329 1.97 -6.10 1.90
CA TYR A 329 1.20 -4.88 2.13
C TYR A 329 0.59 -4.43 0.80
N LEU A 330 -0.71 -4.22 0.79
CA LEU A 330 -1.46 -3.72 -0.36
C LEU A 330 -2.24 -2.47 0.06
N PRO A 331 -1.75 -1.26 -0.23
CA PRO A 331 -2.52 -0.04 -0.04
C PRO A 331 -3.82 -0.03 -0.86
N SER A 332 -4.86 0.58 -0.32
CA SER A 332 -6.15 0.67 -1.03
C SER A 332 -6.05 1.47 -2.34
N GLU A 333 -5.08 2.36 -2.46
CA GLU A 333 -4.78 3.09 -3.70
C GLU A 333 -4.22 2.16 -4.78
N ASP A 334 -3.27 1.29 -4.42
CA ASP A 334 -2.69 0.29 -5.34
C ASP A 334 -3.75 -0.73 -5.78
N LEU A 335 -4.57 -1.20 -4.83
CA LEU A 335 -5.72 -2.05 -5.13
C LEU A 335 -6.66 -1.38 -6.14
N PHE A 336 -7.00 -0.11 -5.91
CA PHE A 336 -7.84 0.66 -6.83
C PHE A 336 -7.22 0.79 -8.22
N ASP A 337 -5.93 1.06 -8.32
CA ASP A 337 -5.24 1.22 -9.60
C ASP A 337 -5.27 -0.09 -10.40
N GLU A 338 -5.07 -1.25 -9.77
CA GLU A 338 -5.20 -2.55 -10.43
C GLU A 338 -6.62 -2.79 -10.96
N VAL A 339 -7.64 -2.50 -10.14
CA VAL A 339 -9.05 -2.59 -10.54
C VAL A 339 -9.37 -1.64 -11.70
N ARG A 340 -8.97 -0.39 -11.60
CA ARG A 340 -9.18 0.65 -12.61
C ARG A 340 -8.57 0.28 -13.97
N ILE A 341 -7.34 -0.22 -13.94
CA ILE A 341 -6.64 -0.68 -15.17
C ILE A 341 -7.39 -1.87 -15.79
N SER A 342 -7.80 -2.83 -14.96
CA SER A 342 -8.54 -4.02 -15.43
C SER A 342 -9.90 -3.67 -16.02
N MET A 343 -10.60 -2.70 -15.45
CA MET A 343 -11.90 -2.23 -15.92
C MET A 343 -11.82 -1.39 -17.20
N LYS A 344 -10.73 -0.64 -17.40
CA LYS A 344 -10.60 0.30 -18.52
C LYS A 344 -10.95 -0.30 -19.89
N ASN A 345 -10.61 -1.57 -20.10
CA ASN A 345 -10.79 -2.25 -21.38
C ASN A 345 -11.94 -3.29 -21.36
N ASN A 346 -12.62 -3.46 -20.21
CA ASN A 346 -13.52 -4.59 -19.99
C ASN A 346 -14.86 -4.20 -19.35
N ALA A 347 -15.09 -2.90 -19.11
CA ALA A 347 -16.32 -2.43 -18.47
C ALA A 347 -16.71 -1.04 -19.00
N ASP A 348 -18.02 -0.78 -19.03
CA ASP A 348 -18.57 0.53 -19.42
C ASP A 348 -18.53 1.55 -18.30
N THR A 349 -18.29 1.11 -17.06
CA THR A 349 -18.24 1.96 -15.87
C THR A 349 -16.79 2.27 -15.48
N ARG A 350 -16.57 3.43 -14.87
CA ARG A 350 -15.25 3.85 -14.37
C ARG A 350 -15.29 3.93 -12.85
N PRO A 351 -14.55 3.07 -12.14
CA PRO A 351 -14.50 3.14 -10.70
C PRO A 351 -13.86 4.45 -10.24
N LEU A 352 -14.26 4.91 -9.07
CA LEU A 352 -13.73 6.12 -8.44
C LEU A 352 -13.05 5.76 -7.12
N TYR A 353 -11.97 6.48 -6.81
CA TYR A 353 -11.28 6.44 -5.53
C TYR A 353 -11.04 7.85 -5.03
N GLY A 354 -11.20 8.07 -3.74
CA GLY A 354 -10.95 9.39 -3.17
C GLY A 354 -11.19 9.46 -1.67
N GLU A 355 -10.95 10.63 -1.14
CA GLU A 355 -11.25 10.99 0.25
C GLU A 355 -12.74 11.15 0.44
N ILE A 356 -13.26 10.60 1.56
CA ILE A 356 -14.63 10.87 2.00
C ILE A 356 -14.63 12.27 2.61
N LYS A 357 -15.61 13.07 2.20
CA LYS A 357 -15.71 14.47 2.58
C LYS A 357 -15.95 14.65 4.08
N ASP A 358 -15.22 15.58 4.71
CA ASP A 358 -15.47 16.14 6.06
C ASP A 358 -15.50 15.11 7.23
N VAL A 359 -14.77 13.99 7.13
CA VAL A 359 -14.73 12.93 8.15
C VAL A 359 -13.34 12.66 8.73
N GLY A 360 -12.41 13.60 8.62
CA GLY A 360 -11.10 13.52 9.30
C GLY A 360 -10.07 12.67 8.56
N ASP A 361 -10.05 12.71 7.23
CA ASP A 361 -8.92 12.19 6.45
C ASP A 361 -7.68 13.07 6.64
N GLU A 362 -6.55 12.47 7.00
CA GLU A 362 -5.27 13.15 7.19
C GLU A 362 -4.20 12.68 6.20
N GLY A 363 -4.64 12.11 5.07
CA GLY A 363 -3.74 11.64 4.00
C GLY A 363 -3.07 10.30 4.28
N GLY A 364 -3.62 9.50 5.20
CA GLY A 364 -3.26 8.11 5.37
C GLY A 364 -3.83 7.20 4.28
N ASN A 365 -3.57 5.91 4.40
CA ASN A 365 -4.13 4.90 3.50
C ASN A 365 -4.53 3.64 4.27
N PHE A 366 -5.64 3.02 3.87
CA PHE A 366 -6.00 1.70 4.36
C PHE A 366 -5.09 0.67 3.69
N VAL A 367 -4.37 -0.13 4.46
CA VAL A 367 -3.43 -1.11 3.95
C VAL A 367 -3.91 -2.52 4.31
N PHE A 368 -4.16 -3.33 3.30
CA PHE A 368 -4.43 -4.75 3.49
C PHE A 368 -3.11 -5.47 3.79
N ILE A 369 -3.04 -6.13 4.95
CA ILE A 369 -1.85 -6.87 5.39
C ILE A 369 -2.11 -8.35 5.18
N ARG A 370 -1.32 -8.99 4.33
CA ARG A 370 -1.42 -10.43 4.05
C ARG A 370 -0.91 -11.25 5.24
N LYS A 371 -1.56 -12.39 5.52
CA LYS A 371 -1.14 -13.38 6.53
C LYS A 371 0.18 -14.06 6.16
#